data_336eec4c9fa1ff44664c8a34441fc8c0
#
_entry.id   336eec4c9fa1ff44664c8a34441fc8c0
#
_cell.length_a   1.000
_cell.length_b   1.000
_cell.length_c   1.000
_cell.angle_alpha   90.00
_cell.angle_beta   90.00
_cell.angle_gamma   90.00
#
_symmetry.space_group_name_H-M   'P 1'
#
loop_
_entity.id
_entity.type
_entity.pdbx_description
1 polymer ?
#
loop_
_entity_poly.entity_id
_entity_poly.type
_entity_poly.pdbx_seq_one_letter_code
_entity_poly.pdbx_strand_id
1 'polypeptide(L)'
;YRTQDRNMVPGFSMTMKTRPLVIAKLEEYFREKSVIVRSNRLIDELFVFIYNNNKAEAMQGYNDDLVMSFAICLWVRDTALRLKQEGIDLQKKALSGLATQMLPQTPTEKKDTWEMEVGPNGEKERIDWLLG
;
A
#
# COMPACT_ATOMS: atom_id res chain seq x y z
N TYR A 1 -17.15 -18.77 9.76
CA TYR A 1 -18.31 -19.11 8.90
C TYR A 1 -18.44 -18.01 7.85
N ARG A 2 -17.94 -18.29 6.62
CA ARG A 2 -18.14 -17.43 5.46
C ARG A 2 -19.55 -17.71 4.96
N THR A 3 -20.46 -16.79 5.17
CA THR A 3 -21.69 -16.72 4.38
C THR A 3 -21.27 -16.42 2.94
N GLN A 4 -21.33 -17.42 2.09
CA GLN A 4 -21.24 -17.24 0.64
C GLN A 4 -22.47 -16.45 0.23
N ASP A 5 -22.29 -15.16 -0.02
CA ASP A 5 -23.29 -14.37 -0.71
C ASP A 5 -23.45 -14.96 -2.12
N ARG A 6 -24.55 -15.67 -2.32
CA ARG A 6 -24.90 -16.37 -3.58
C ARG A 6 -25.09 -15.46 -4.78
N ASN A 7 -24.86 -14.15 -4.62
CA ASN A 7 -25.05 -13.14 -5.65
C ASN A 7 -23.75 -12.42 -6.07
N MET A 8 -22.58 -12.97 -5.73
CA MET A 8 -21.33 -12.40 -6.25
C MET A 8 -21.18 -12.72 -7.73
N VAL A 9 -21.46 -11.73 -8.57
CA VAL A 9 -21.11 -11.78 -10.00
C VAL A 9 -19.62 -11.49 -10.14
N PRO A 10 -18.82 -12.40 -10.72
CA PRO A 10 -17.40 -12.15 -10.92
C PRO A 10 -17.19 -11.02 -11.93
N GLY A 11 -16.25 -10.13 -11.64
CA GLY A 11 -15.90 -9.02 -12.53
C GLY A 11 -16.04 -7.65 -11.85
N PHE A 12 -15.74 -6.61 -12.63
CA PHE A 12 -15.90 -5.23 -12.18
C PHE A 12 -17.32 -4.73 -12.54
N SER A 13 -18.08 -4.32 -11.52
CA SER A 13 -19.42 -3.78 -11.73
C SER A 13 -19.35 -2.26 -11.91
N MET A 14 -19.68 -1.80 -13.12
CA MET A 14 -19.79 -0.39 -13.44
C MET A 14 -21.14 0.15 -12.98
N THR A 15 -21.14 1.04 -12.02
CA THR A 15 -22.34 1.71 -11.48
C THR A 15 -22.18 3.22 -11.59
N MET A 16 -23.26 3.97 -11.33
CA MET A 16 -23.19 5.44 -11.25
C MET A 16 -22.24 5.94 -10.16
N LYS A 17 -21.97 5.12 -9.13
CA LYS A 17 -21.02 5.45 -8.04
C LYS A 17 -19.59 5.09 -8.40
N THR A 18 -19.35 3.96 -9.07
CA THR A 18 -18.00 3.47 -9.39
C THR A 18 -17.41 4.14 -10.62
N ARG A 19 -18.23 4.54 -11.61
CA ARG A 19 -17.76 5.20 -12.84
C ARG A 19 -16.93 6.47 -12.55
N PRO A 20 -17.38 7.45 -11.73
CA PRO A 20 -16.59 8.63 -11.43
C PRO A 20 -15.26 8.32 -10.75
N LEU A 21 -15.22 7.30 -9.87
CA LEU A 21 -14.00 6.90 -9.17
C LEU A 21 -12.95 6.33 -10.12
N VAL A 22 -13.39 5.50 -11.06
CA VAL A 22 -12.52 4.91 -12.09
C VAL A 22 -11.95 5.99 -13.00
N ILE A 23 -12.77 6.96 -13.40
CA ILE A 23 -12.36 8.09 -14.25
C ILE A 23 -11.40 9.02 -13.50
N ALA A 24 -11.66 9.33 -12.22
CA ALA A 24 -10.75 10.10 -11.39
C ALA A 24 -9.38 9.43 -11.27
N LYS A 25 -9.35 8.09 -11.18
CA LYS A 25 -8.10 7.33 -11.16
C LYS A 25 -7.36 7.40 -12.50
N LEU A 26 -8.06 7.33 -13.60
CA LEU A 26 -7.51 7.53 -14.95
C LEU A 26 -6.85 8.92 -15.05
N GLU A 27 -7.56 9.97 -14.63
CA GLU A 27 -7.06 11.34 -14.62
C GLU A 27 -5.81 11.49 -13.77
N GLU A 28 -5.76 10.88 -12.57
CA GLU A 28 -4.60 10.86 -11.70
C GLU A 28 -3.36 10.30 -12.40
N TYR A 29 -3.48 9.13 -13.04
CA TYR A 29 -2.39 8.49 -13.78
C TYR A 29 -1.86 9.35 -14.93
N PHE A 30 -2.73 10.04 -15.65
CA PHE A 30 -2.32 10.96 -16.71
C PHE A 30 -1.64 12.21 -16.15
N ARG A 31 -2.17 12.77 -15.07
CA ARG A 31 -1.60 13.95 -14.40
C ARG A 31 -0.20 13.67 -13.88
N GLU A 32 -0.01 12.52 -13.27
CA GLU A 32 1.27 12.07 -12.74
C GLU A 32 2.25 11.56 -13.82
N LYS A 33 1.80 11.48 -15.06
CA LYS A 33 2.57 10.89 -16.18
C LYS A 33 3.06 9.47 -15.92
N SER A 34 2.30 8.73 -15.09
CA SER A 34 2.63 7.37 -14.67
C SER A 34 2.27 6.30 -15.70
N VAL A 35 1.68 6.70 -16.82
CA VAL A 35 1.24 5.81 -17.88
C VAL A 35 1.63 6.32 -19.26
N ILE A 36 2.01 5.40 -20.14
CA ILE A 36 2.32 5.70 -21.54
C ILE A 36 1.32 4.97 -22.42
N VAL A 37 0.51 5.73 -23.14
CA VAL A 37 -0.46 5.20 -24.11
C VAL A 37 0.22 5.04 -25.46
N ARG A 38 0.18 3.82 -26.01
CA ARG A 38 0.75 3.50 -27.32
C ARG A 38 -0.30 3.18 -28.39
N SER A 39 -1.57 3.12 -28.01
CA SER A 39 -2.69 2.80 -28.92
C SER A 39 -3.25 4.08 -29.50
N ASN A 40 -3.16 4.25 -30.82
CA ASN A 40 -3.76 5.38 -31.52
C ASN A 40 -5.28 5.40 -31.34
N ARG A 41 -5.95 4.25 -31.39
CA ARG A 41 -7.39 4.15 -31.16
C ARG A 41 -7.82 4.63 -29.79
N LEU A 42 -7.06 4.30 -28.76
CA LEU A 42 -7.34 4.80 -27.40
C LEU A 42 -7.13 6.32 -27.31
N ILE A 43 -6.12 6.84 -28.01
CA ILE A 43 -5.87 8.28 -28.07
C ILE A 43 -7.03 9.00 -28.79
N ASP A 44 -7.50 8.45 -29.90
CA ASP A 44 -8.64 9.01 -30.63
C ASP A 44 -9.91 9.05 -29.77
N GLU A 45 -10.20 7.99 -29.01
CA GLU A 45 -11.33 7.98 -28.06
C GLU A 45 -11.12 8.98 -26.90
N LEU A 46 -9.90 9.15 -26.39
CA LEU A 46 -9.60 10.14 -25.35
C LEU A 46 -9.85 11.58 -25.82
N PHE A 47 -9.61 11.90 -27.09
CA PHE A 47 -9.88 13.24 -27.65
C PHE A 47 -11.37 13.58 -27.70
N VAL A 48 -12.23 12.59 -27.85
CA VAL A 48 -13.69 12.77 -27.89
C VAL A 48 -14.37 12.50 -26.53
N PHE A 49 -13.57 12.19 -25.49
CA PHE A 49 -14.07 11.94 -24.15
C PHE A 49 -14.17 13.25 -23.36
N ILE A 50 -15.37 13.68 -23.07
CA ILE A 50 -15.67 15.00 -22.49
C ILE A 50 -16.56 14.87 -21.25
N TYR A 51 -16.58 15.94 -20.46
CA TYR A 51 -17.56 16.10 -19.39
C TYR A 51 -18.83 16.75 -19.92
N ASN A 52 -19.93 16.02 -19.87
CA ASN A 52 -21.26 16.49 -20.21
C ASN A 52 -22.17 16.32 -19.00
N ASN A 53 -22.79 17.40 -18.52
CA ASN A 53 -23.68 17.40 -17.35
C ASN A 53 -23.08 16.67 -16.11
N ASN A 54 -21.83 16.96 -15.78
CA ASN A 54 -21.07 16.33 -14.69
C ASN A 54 -20.83 14.83 -14.87
N LYS A 55 -21.02 14.30 -16.06
CA LYS A 55 -20.75 12.92 -16.42
C LYS A 55 -19.69 12.86 -17.50
N ALA A 56 -18.63 12.11 -17.26
CA ALA A 56 -17.60 11.88 -18.26
C ALA A 56 -18.07 10.79 -19.22
N GLU A 57 -18.20 11.13 -20.50
CA GLU A 57 -18.67 10.25 -21.58
C GLU A 57 -18.11 10.67 -22.92
N ALA A 58 -18.17 9.77 -23.92
CA ALA A 58 -17.82 10.13 -25.29
C ALA A 58 -18.82 11.15 -25.86
N MET A 59 -18.35 11.99 -26.77
CA MET A 59 -19.23 12.86 -27.57
C MET A 59 -20.29 12.03 -28.31
N GLN A 60 -21.43 12.63 -28.56
CA GLN A 60 -22.53 11.95 -29.27
C GLN A 60 -22.05 11.37 -30.61
N GLY A 61 -22.30 10.08 -30.83
CA GLY A 61 -21.86 9.35 -32.01
C GLY A 61 -20.50 8.70 -31.93
N TYR A 62 -19.84 8.80 -30.78
CA TYR A 62 -18.55 8.16 -30.48
C TYR A 62 -18.69 7.15 -29.35
N ASN A 63 -17.72 6.22 -29.27
CA ASN A 63 -17.65 5.21 -28.22
C ASN A 63 -16.59 5.59 -27.18
N ASP A 64 -16.77 5.11 -25.94
CA ASP A 64 -15.81 5.26 -24.84
C ASP A 64 -15.29 3.91 -24.29
N ASP A 65 -15.45 2.85 -25.06
CA ASP A 65 -15.20 1.48 -24.62
C ASP A 65 -13.72 1.25 -24.26
N LEU A 66 -12.80 1.76 -25.07
CA LEU A 66 -11.36 1.60 -24.82
C LEU A 66 -10.92 2.49 -23.64
N VAL A 67 -11.45 3.69 -23.54
CA VAL A 67 -11.16 4.59 -22.40
C VAL A 67 -11.64 3.96 -21.11
N MET A 68 -12.87 3.43 -21.10
CA MET A 68 -13.44 2.80 -19.91
C MET A 68 -12.73 1.50 -19.53
N SER A 69 -12.40 0.64 -20.50
CA SER A 69 -11.66 -0.58 -20.24
C SER A 69 -10.25 -0.29 -19.71
N PHE A 70 -9.59 0.72 -20.26
CA PHE A 70 -8.28 1.16 -19.77
C PHE A 70 -8.35 1.73 -18.35
N ALA A 71 -9.35 2.55 -18.05
CA ALA A 71 -9.59 3.11 -16.73
C ALA A 71 -9.85 2.00 -15.68
N ILE A 72 -10.62 0.98 -16.02
CA ILE A 72 -10.84 -0.20 -15.17
C ILE A 72 -9.54 -0.95 -14.92
N CYS A 73 -8.70 -1.14 -15.95
CA CYS A 73 -7.39 -1.78 -15.81
C CYS A 73 -6.50 -1.04 -14.81
N LEU A 74 -6.45 0.28 -14.87
CA LEU A 74 -5.67 1.10 -13.92
C LEU A 74 -6.22 1.00 -12.50
N TRP A 75 -7.52 1.00 -12.34
CA TRP A 75 -8.19 0.82 -11.05
C TRP A 75 -7.87 -0.54 -10.41
N VAL A 76 -8.00 -1.62 -11.17
CA VAL A 76 -7.71 -2.99 -10.71
C VAL A 76 -6.23 -3.14 -10.37
N ARG A 77 -5.34 -2.58 -11.22
CA ARG A 77 -3.90 -2.58 -10.96
C ARG A 77 -3.55 -1.92 -9.63
N ASP A 78 -4.10 -0.75 -9.38
CA ASP A 78 -3.86 0.02 -8.15
C ASP A 78 -4.34 -0.75 -6.91
N THR A 79 -5.53 -1.32 -6.98
CA THR A 79 -6.09 -2.16 -5.91
C THR A 79 -5.24 -3.40 -5.65
N ALA A 80 -4.79 -4.08 -6.70
CA ALA A 80 -3.94 -5.27 -6.59
C ALA A 80 -2.57 -4.94 -5.97
N LEU A 81 -1.96 -3.82 -6.34
CA LEU A 81 -0.69 -3.37 -5.77
C LEU A 81 -0.83 -3.03 -4.28
N ARG A 82 -1.91 -2.37 -3.90
CA ARG A 82 -2.20 -2.06 -2.49
C ARG A 82 -2.37 -3.33 -1.67
N LEU A 83 -3.16 -4.28 -2.13
CA LEU A 83 -3.36 -5.56 -1.45
C LEU A 83 -2.06 -6.36 -1.31
N LYS A 84 -1.20 -6.33 -2.34
CA LYS A 84 0.12 -6.94 -2.27
C LYS A 84 0.99 -6.30 -1.19
N GLN A 85 1.00 -4.98 -1.10
CA GLN A 85 1.77 -4.25 -0.11
C GLN A 85 1.27 -4.55 1.31
N GLU A 86 -0.04 -4.51 1.53
CA GLU A 86 -0.66 -4.87 2.81
C GLU A 86 -0.29 -6.31 3.23
N GLY A 87 -0.28 -7.26 2.28
CA GLY A 87 0.15 -8.64 2.53
C GLY A 87 1.62 -8.75 2.96
N ILE A 88 2.51 -8.01 2.30
CA ILE A 88 3.95 -7.97 2.66
C ILE A 88 4.14 -7.37 4.06
N ASP A 89 3.42 -6.30 4.38
CA ASP A 89 3.54 -5.63 5.67
C ASP A 89 3.01 -6.52 6.81
N LEU A 90 1.93 -7.27 6.57
CA LEU A 90 1.43 -8.27 7.52
C LEU A 90 2.45 -9.41 7.75
N GLN A 91 3.09 -9.91 6.69
CA GLN A 91 4.13 -10.92 6.81
C GLN A 91 5.34 -10.42 7.60
N LYS A 92 5.82 -9.22 7.32
CA LYS A 92 6.92 -8.59 8.08
C LYS A 92 6.56 -8.44 9.55
N LYS A 93 5.34 -8.00 9.84
CA LYS A 93 4.86 -7.82 11.21
C LYS A 93 4.76 -9.15 11.96
N ALA A 94 4.28 -10.21 11.30
CA ALA A 94 4.24 -11.55 11.88
C ALA A 94 5.65 -12.10 12.18
N LEU A 95 6.59 -11.94 11.24
CA LEU A 95 7.97 -12.37 11.42
C LEU A 95 8.68 -11.61 12.55
N SER A 96 8.47 -10.29 12.64
CA SER A 96 9.04 -9.50 13.73
C SER A 96 8.47 -9.91 15.09
N GLY A 97 7.19 -10.25 15.18
CA GLY A 97 6.56 -10.77 16.38
C GLY A 97 7.16 -12.12 16.82
N LEU A 98 7.39 -13.03 15.88
CA LEU A 98 8.05 -14.31 16.15
C LEU A 98 9.50 -14.13 16.59
N ALA A 99 10.25 -13.25 15.93
CA ALA A 99 11.65 -12.96 16.31
C ALA A 99 11.74 -12.39 17.73
N THR A 100 10.80 -11.52 18.12
CA THR A 100 10.77 -10.96 19.49
C THR A 100 10.44 -12.02 20.55
N GLN A 101 9.64 -13.04 20.20
CA GLN A 101 9.33 -14.14 21.12
C GLN A 101 10.43 -15.18 21.23
N MET A 102 11.23 -15.38 20.16
CA MET A 102 12.30 -16.37 20.11
C MET A 102 13.61 -15.88 20.68
N LEU A 103 13.85 -14.58 20.72
CA LEU A 103 14.99 -14.02 21.39
C LEU A 103 14.71 -14.02 22.91
N PRO A 104 15.50 -14.75 23.73
CA PRO A 104 15.38 -14.58 25.16
C PRO A 104 15.60 -13.11 25.44
N GLN A 105 14.65 -12.49 26.12
CA GLN A 105 14.80 -11.16 26.65
C GLN A 105 15.89 -11.28 27.71
N THR A 106 17.14 -11.11 27.31
CA THR A 106 18.18 -10.83 28.29
C THR A 106 17.77 -9.53 28.95
N PRO A 107 17.56 -9.53 30.28
CA PRO A 107 17.34 -8.28 30.95
C PRO A 107 18.55 -7.43 30.64
N THR A 108 18.38 -6.34 29.93
CA THR A 108 19.39 -5.32 29.71
C THR A 108 19.53 -4.45 30.98
N GLU A 109 19.55 -5.06 32.13
CA GLU A 109 20.36 -4.53 33.20
C GLU A 109 21.78 -5.02 32.92
N LYS A 110 22.48 -4.31 32.06
CA LYS A 110 23.92 -4.20 32.22
C LYS A 110 24.11 -3.55 33.58
N LYS A 111 24.11 -4.37 34.64
CA LYS A 111 24.90 -4.04 35.79
C LYS A 111 26.28 -3.80 35.21
N ASP A 112 26.70 -2.55 35.24
CA ASP A 112 28.08 -2.22 34.90
C ASP A 112 28.95 -3.09 35.78
N THR A 113 29.50 -4.17 35.19
CA THR A 113 30.40 -5.12 35.88
C THR A 113 31.69 -4.46 36.36
N TRP A 114 31.80 -3.16 36.10
CA TRP A 114 32.94 -2.29 36.45
C TRP A 114 32.77 -1.54 37.77
N GLU A 115 31.57 -1.57 38.37
CA GLU A 115 31.34 -0.99 39.68
C GLU A 115 31.44 -2.07 40.72
N MET A 116 32.59 -2.15 41.41
CA MET A 116 32.73 -2.92 42.64
C MET A 116 32.56 -2.02 43.84
N GLU A 117 31.85 -2.49 44.86
CA GLU A 117 31.86 -1.85 46.16
C GLU A 117 33.22 -2.11 46.80
N VAL A 118 34.00 -1.07 46.95
CA VAL A 118 35.31 -1.11 47.59
C VAL A 118 35.26 -0.25 48.85
N GLY A 119 35.36 -0.89 49.99
CA GLY A 119 35.49 -0.24 51.28
C GLY A 119 34.35 -0.49 52.27
N PRO A 120 34.57 -0.24 53.57
CA PRO A 120 33.62 -0.52 54.66
C PRO A 120 32.36 0.36 54.62
N ASN A 121 32.34 1.39 53.78
CA ASN A 121 31.24 2.35 53.67
C ASN A 121 30.41 2.19 52.38
N GLY A 122 30.63 1.12 51.58
CA GLY A 122 29.86 0.87 50.37
C GLY A 122 30.10 1.89 49.24
N GLU A 123 31.24 2.52 49.18
CA GLU A 123 31.65 3.40 48.09
C GLU A 123 31.86 2.56 46.82
N LYS A 124 31.20 2.97 45.73
CA LYS A 124 31.34 2.34 44.43
C LYS A 124 32.48 2.98 43.66
N GLU A 125 33.50 2.20 43.37
CA GLU A 125 34.64 2.63 42.57
C GLU A 125 34.62 1.96 41.20
N ARG A 126 34.83 2.73 40.14
CA ARG A 126 34.95 2.20 38.76
C ARG A 126 36.35 1.63 38.58
N ILE A 127 36.40 0.37 38.16
CA ILE A 127 37.66 -0.35 37.91
C ILE A 127 37.99 -0.49 36.41
N ASP A 128 37.42 0.34 35.57
CA ASP A 128 37.67 0.36 34.14
C ASP A 128 39.14 0.64 33.79
N TRP A 129 39.85 1.34 34.65
CA TRP A 129 41.30 1.59 34.53
C TRP A 129 42.18 0.34 34.72
N LEU A 130 41.67 -0.73 35.35
CA LEU A 130 42.36 -2.01 35.49
C LEU A 130 42.34 -2.88 34.24
N LEU A 131 41.42 -2.61 33.30
CA LEU A 131 41.19 -3.39 32.10
C LEU A 131 41.70 -2.68 30.83
N GLY A 132 42.25 -1.50 30.97
CA GLY A 132 42.77 -0.66 29.90
C GLY A 132 44.01 -1.18 29.20
#